data_84002a004d0709866a60a4a49bfac7ba
#
_entry.id   84002a004d0709866a60a4a49bfac7ba
#
_cell.length_a   1.000
_cell.length_b   1.000
_cell.length_c   1.000
_cell.angle_alpha   90.00
_cell.angle_beta   90.00
_cell.angle_gamma   90.00
#
_symmetry.space_group_name_H-M   'P 1'
#
loop_
_entity.id
_entity.type
_entity.pdbx_description
1 polymer ?
#
loop_
_entity_poly.entity_id
_entity_poly.type
_entity_poly.pdbx_seq_one_letter_code
_entity_poly.pdbx_strand_id
1 'polypeptide(L)'
;FTISDTGWGKSLWGKFYGQFMCEGAVFVYDFRRFSASDLLPLFAKYGITTFCAPPTMLRLMIKEDISSYDLSSVRHMTTAGEALNPEVHRQFFLSTGLSIMEGFGQTETTLTIANLAGTTPKIGSMGKASPQYKIDLLDPEGKPVGVGEVGEICIDVSGGAPVGLFEGYYRDPERTREVWHDGYYHTGDTAWRDEDGFYWYVGRV
;
A
#
# COMPACT_ATOMS: atom_id res chain seq x y z
N PHE A 1 -0.70 12.40 7.63
CA PHE A 1 0.71 12.57 7.27
C PHE A 1 1.21 11.37 6.48
N THR A 2 1.89 11.59 5.36
CA THR A 2 2.48 10.51 4.53
C THR A 2 3.95 10.81 4.25
N ILE A 3 4.81 9.84 4.54
CA ILE A 3 6.21 9.83 4.10
C ILE A 3 6.26 9.12 2.73
N SER A 4 6.52 9.87 1.67
CA SER A 4 6.62 9.35 0.31
C SER A 4 7.41 10.30 -0.57
N ASP A 5 8.13 9.76 -1.54
CA ASP A 5 8.66 10.56 -2.65
C ASP A 5 7.51 11.19 -3.42
N THR A 6 7.68 12.45 -3.84
CA THR A 6 6.62 13.20 -4.56
C THR A 6 6.34 12.65 -5.94
N GLY A 7 7.24 11.86 -6.51
CA GLY A 7 7.06 11.16 -7.78
C GLY A 7 6.29 9.84 -7.68
N TRP A 8 6.00 9.37 -6.47
CA TRP A 8 5.27 8.12 -6.27
C TRP A 8 3.76 8.34 -6.17
N GLY A 9 2.97 7.39 -6.69
CA GLY A 9 1.51 7.41 -6.61
C GLY A 9 0.98 7.56 -5.19
N LYS A 10 1.66 6.99 -4.19
CA LYS A 10 1.37 7.16 -2.77
C LYS A 10 1.32 8.64 -2.35
N SER A 11 2.18 9.50 -2.91
CA SER A 11 2.15 10.93 -2.61
C SER A 11 0.92 11.62 -3.20
N LEU A 12 0.53 11.24 -4.41
CA LEU A 12 -0.62 11.84 -5.08
C LEU A 12 -1.93 11.32 -4.50
N TRP A 13 -2.14 10.02 -4.51
CA TRP A 13 -3.40 9.40 -4.13
C TRP A 13 -3.63 9.43 -2.62
N GLY A 14 -2.64 9.02 -1.82
CA GLY A 14 -2.79 8.91 -0.38
C GLY A 14 -2.61 10.22 0.37
N LYS A 15 -1.72 11.11 -0.09
CA LYS A 15 -1.39 12.35 0.62
C LYS A 15 -2.26 13.52 0.18
N PHE A 16 -2.33 13.79 -1.12
CA PHE A 16 -3.06 14.96 -1.61
C PHE A 16 -4.52 14.64 -1.89
N TYR A 17 -4.79 13.92 -2.95
CA TYR A 17 -6.17 13.74 -3.43
C TYR A 17 -7.05 13.03 -2.40
N GLY A 18 -6.62 11.92 -1.84
CA GLY A 18 -7.40 11.17 -0.86
C GLY A 18 -7.75 11.99 0.36
N GLN A 19 -6.80 12.75 0.91
CA GLN A 19 -7.04 13.58 2.10
C GLN A 19 -7.97 14.77 1.79
N PHE A 20 -7.78 15.43 0.66
CA PHE A 20 -8.63 16.55 0.26
C PHE A 20 -10.05 16.11 -0.09
N MET A 21 -10.22 14.96 -0.74
CA MET A 21 -11.55 14.39 -1.02
C MET A 21 -12.32 14.04 0.27
N CYS A 22 -11.61 13.72 1.34
CA CYS A 22 -12.18 13.48 2.67
C CYS A 22 -12.22 14.73 3.55
N GLU A 23 -11.99 15.93 2.98
CA GLU A 23 -11.93 17.22 3.70
C GLU A 23 -10.89 17.22 4.83
N GLY A 24 -9.86 16.35 4.71
CA GLY A 24 -8.80 16.19 5.69
C GLY A 24 -7.68 17.22 5.54
N ALA A 25 -7.06 17.62 6.65
CA ALA A 25 -5.85 18.43 6.62
C ALA A 25 -4.63 17.59 6.21
N VAL A 26 -3.80 18.13 5.32
CA VAL A 26 -2.55 17.49 4.90
C VAL A 26 -1.40 18.05 5.73
N PHE A 27 -0.79 17.20 6.60
CA PHE A 27 0.42 17.58 7.31
C PHE A 27 1.63 17.39 6.40
N VAL A 28 2.44 18.45 6.27
CA VAL A 28 3.67 18.45 5.47
C VAL A 28 4.85 18.76 6.41
N TYR A 29 5.87 17.93 6.33
CA TYR A 29 7.11 18.11 7.08
C TYR A 29 8.30 17.91 6.16
N ASP A 30 9.12 18.93 6.02
CA ASP A 30 10.34 18.91 5.22
C ASP A 30 11.53 18.46 6.10
N PHE A 31 12.23 17.43 5.65
CA PHE A 31 13.45 16.97 6.30
C PHE A 31 14.51 16.56 5.25
N ARG A 32 15.74 16.96 5.48
CA ARG A 32 16.85 16.58 4.60
C ARG A 32 17.28 15.13 4.83
N ARG A 33 17.18 14.66 6.06
CA ARG A 33 17.50 13.29 6.48
C ARG A 33 16.42 12.84 7.46
N PHE A 34 15.96 11.60 7.28
CA PHE A 34 15.00 11.00 8.21
C PHE A 34 15.64 10.81 9.59
N SER A 35 14.95 11.28 10.63
CA SER A 35 15.24 11.05 12.04
C SER A 35 13.94 10.72 12.73
N ALA A 36 13.86 9.53 13.32
CA ALA A 36 12.66 9.11 14.05
C ALA A 36 12.46 9.94 15.31
N SER A 37 13.54 10.30 16.01
CA SER A 37 13.50 11.16 17.22
C SER A 37 13.00 12.57 16.93
N ASP A 38 13.23 13.11 15.72
CA ASP A 38 12.68 14.41 15.33
C ASP A 38 11.22 14.31 14.88
N LEU A 39 10.83 13.16 14.32
CA LEU A 39 9.50 12.95 13.77
C LEU A 39 8.47 12.59 14.84
N LEU A 40 8.80 11.67 15.74
CA LEU A 40 7.86 11.12 16.72
C LEU A 40 7.17 12.18 17.60
N PRO A 41 7.86 13.23 18.08
CA PRO A 41 7.21 14.29 18.85
C PRO A 41 6.15 15.09 18.07
N LEU A 42 6.22 15.08 16.72
CA LEU A 42 5.29 15.86 15.88
C LEU A 42 3.88 15.27 15.89
N PHE A 43 3.74 13.98 16.20
CA PHE A 43 2.42 13.33 16.26
C PHE A 43 1.53 13.98 17.33
N ALA A 44 2.01 14.05 18.56
CA ALA A 44 1.29 14.74 19.64
C ALA A 44 1.19 16.25 19.40
N LYS A 45 2.30 16.88 18.98
CA LYS A 45 2.36 18.34 18.79
C LYS A 45 1.31 18.85 17.80
N TYR A 46 1.06 18.11 16.73
CA TYR A 46 0.15 18.53 15.65
C TYR A 46 -1.14 17.70 15.59
N GLY A 47 -1.35 16.77 16.52
CA GLY A 47 -2.53 15.92 16.55
C GLY A 47 -2.70 15.08 15.29
N ILE A 48 -1.61 14.47 14.80
CA ILE A 48 -1.63 13.67 13.57
C ILE A 48 -2.49 12.43 13.80
N THR A 49 -3.56 12.27 13.02
CA THR A 49 -4.55 11.20 13.20
C THR A 49 -4.32 10.00 12.30
N THR A 50 -3.72 10.22 11.11
CA THR A 50 -3.42 9.15 10.15
C THR A 50 -1.98 9.25 9.70
N PHE A 51 -1.32 8.10 9.62
CA PHE A 51 0.08 8.03 9.22
C PHE A 51 0.32 6.94 8.19
N CYS A 52 1.02 7.29 7.12
CA CYS A 52 1.49 6.35 6.11
C CYS A 52 2.99 6.50 5.93
N ALA A 53 3.72 5.39 6.01
CA ALA A 53 5.15 5.38 5.75
C ALA A 53 5.58 4.08 5.06
N PRO A 54 6.68 4.09 4.26
CA PRO A 54 7.27 2.86 3.75
C PRO A 54 7.76 1.96 4.90
N PRO A 55 7.77 0.63 4.74
CA PRO A 55 8.31 -0.30 5.74
C PRO A 55 9.72 0.03 6.20
N THR A 56 10.56 0.54 5.29
CA THR A 56 11.91 0.98 5.63
C THR A 56 11.92 2.09 6.69
N MET A 57 10.99 3.06 6.63
CA MET A 57 10.90 4.13 7.64
C MET A 57 10.36 3.61 8.96
N LEU A 58 9.36 2.72 8.93
CA LEU A 58 8.84 2.06 10.13
C LEU A 58 9.93 1.25 10.85
N ARG A 59 10.80 0.57 10.08
CA ARG A 59 11.96 -0.15 10.59
C ARG A 59 13.00 0.75 11.28
N LEU A 60 13.13 2.00 10.82
CA LEU A 60 13.97 2.99 11.50
C LEU A 60 13.30 3.52 12.76
N MET A 61 11.98 3.69 12.74
CA MET A 61 11.22 4.17 13.91
C MET A 61 11.29 3.21 15.09
N ILE A 62 11.19 1.89 14.88
CA ILE A 62 11.26 0.90 15.95
C ILE A 62 12.65 0.74 16.58
N LYS A 63 13.68 1.42 16.06
CA LYS A 63 14.99 1.52 16.71
C LYS A 63 15.01 2.52 17.87
N GLU A 64 14.05 3.44 17.88
CA GLU A 64 13.79 4.33 18.99
C GLU A 64 12.89 3.64 20.02
N ASP A 65 12.91 4.10 21.25
CA ASP A 65 11.89 3.71 22.24
C ASP A 65 10.57 4.41 21.93
N ILE A 66 9.80 3.85 20.97
CA ILE A 66 8.52 4.42 20.54
C ILE A 66 7.57 4.61 21.73
N SER A 67 7.63 3.76 22.76
CA SER A 67 6.75 3.83 23.93
C SER A 67 6.94 5.10 24.75
N SER A 68 8.07 5.78 24.60
CA SER A 68 8.37 7.06 25.24
C SER A 68 7.68 8.25 24.58
N TYR A 69 7.06 8.07 23.40
CA TYR A 69 6.39 9.13 22.65
C TYR A 69 4.87 9.00 22.71
N ASP A 70 4.17 10.12 22.77
CA ASP A 70 2.71 10.12 22.71
C ASP A 70 2.20 10.03 21.26
N LEU A 71 1.68 8.86 20.90
CA LEU A 71 1.02 8.58 19.62
C LEU A 71 -0.50 8.42 19.76
N SER A 72 -1.09 8.85 20.87
CA SER A 72 -2.53 8.67 21.17
C SER A 72 -3.47 9.36 20.17
N SER A 73 -2.97 10.37 19.44
CA SER A 73 -3.73 11.04 18.38
C SER A 73 -3.89 10.15 17.12
N VAL A 74 -2.98 9.18 16.89
CA VAL A 74 -3.00 8.34 15.69
C VAL A 74 -4.10 7.29 15.81
N ARG A 75 -4.99 7.27 14.83
CA ARG A 75 -6.12 6.34 14.74
C ARG A 75 -5.95 5.28 13.66
N HIS A 76 -5.11 5.57 12.66
CA HIS A 76 -4.92 4.69 11.52
C HIS A 76 -3.50 4.79 10.98
N MET A 77 -2.86 3.63 10.80
CA MET A 77 -1.54 3.53 10.20
C MET A 77 -1.57 2.62 8.99
N THR A 78 -0.89 3.07 7.94
CA THR A 78 -0.79 2.32 6.69
C THR A 78 0.64 2.23 6.20
N THR A 79 0.91 1.20 5.43
CA THR A 79 2.16 1.03 4.69
C THR A 79 1.89 0.46 3.30
N ALA A 80 2.71 0.83 2.35
CA ALA A 80 2.70 0.28 0.99
C ALA A 80 4.02 0.58 0.28
N GLY A 81 4.26 -0.11 -0.85
CA GLY A 81 5.42 0.10 -1.73
C GLY A 81 6.54 -0.89 -1.51
N GLU A 82 6.57 -1.57 -0.38
CA GLU A 82 7.47 -2.68 -0.03
C GLU A 82 6.69 -3.65 0.86
N ALA A 83 7.08 -4.92 0.89
CA ALA A 83 6.49 -5.88 1.83
C ALA A 83 6.85 -5.51 3.28
N LEU A 84 5.86 -5.50 4.15
CA LEU A 84 6.07 -5.24 5.58
C LEU A 84 6.57 -6.51 6.28
N ASN A 85 7.76 -6.42 6.90
CA ASN A 85 8.23 -7.50 7.74
C ASN A 85 7.28 -7.66 8.96
N PRO A 86 6.71 -8.86 9.21
CA PRO A 86 5.81 -9.11 10.33
C PRO A 86 6.37 -8.72 11.69
N GLU A 87 7.69 -8.82 11.88
CA GLU A 87 8.35 -8.43 13.12
C GLU A 87 8.28 -6.91 13.37
N VAL A 88 8.39 -6.10 12.30
CA VAL A 88 8.22 -4.64 12.42
C VAL A 88 6.80 -4.30 12.87
N HIS A 89 5.79 -4.96 12.27
CA HIS A 89 4.40 -4.81 12.71
C HIS A 89 4.25 -5.19 14.18
N ARG A 90 4.77 -6.36 14.57
CA ARG A 90 4.66 -6.89 15.93
C ARG A 90 5.26 -5.93 16.97
N GLN A 91 6.49 -5.46 16.73
CA GLN A 91 7.17 -4.53 17.65
C GLN A 91 6.43 -3.20 17.74
N PHE A 92 5.96 -2.67 16.61
CA PHE A 92 5.20 -1.44 16.58
C PHE A 92 3.87 -1.58 17.35
N PHE A 93 3.15 -2.67 17.12
CA PHE A 93 1.90 -2.97 17.82
C PHE A 93 2.09 -3.12 19.34
N LEU A 94 3.14 -3.82 19.79
CA LEU A 94 3.45 -3.96 21.21
C LEU A 94 3.78 -2.63 21.89
N SER A 95 4.43 -1.71 21.18
CA SER A 95 4.82 -0.41 21.72
C SER A 95 3.68 0.61 21.70
N THR A 96 2.73 0.51 20.78
CA THR A 96 1.74 1.57 20.53
C THR A 96 0.28 1.13 20.58
N GLY A 97 0.02 -0.19 20.48
CA GLY A 97 -1.33 -0.72 20.25
C GLY A 97 -1.89 -0.49 18.85
N LEU A 98 -1.12 0.10 17.94
CA LEU A 98 -1.55 0.42 16.57
C LEU A 98 -1.21 -0.71 15.59
N SER A 99 -2.21 -1.19 14.87
CA SER A 99 -2.00 -2.08 13.72
C SER A 99 -1.58 -1.29 12.50
N ILE A 100 -0.58 -1.79 11.78
CA ILE A 100 -0.15 -1.24 10.51
C ILE A 100 -0.91 -1.98 9.39
N MET A 101 -1.72 -1.26 8.64
CA MET A 101 -2.52 -1.78 7.53
C MET A 101 -1.68 -1.75 6.26
N GLU A 102 -1.33 -2.93 5.76
CA GLU A 102 -0.54 -3.07 4.54
C GLU A 102 -1.44 -3.05 3.31
N GLY A 103 -0.92 -2.53 2.20
CA GLY A 103 -1.61 -2.56 0.93
C GLY A 103 -0.65 -2.51 -0.25
N PHE A 104 -1.13 -2.99 -1.38
CA PHE A 104 -0.44 -3.04 -2.66
C PHE A 104 -1.14 -2.17 -3.69
N GLY A 105 -0.36 -1.52 -4.49
CA GLY A 105 -0.78 -0.74 -5.64
C GLY A 105 0.43 -0.14 -6.34
N GLN A 106 0.19 0.42 -7.50
CA GLN A 106 1.20 1.06 -8.34
C GLN A 106 0.77 2.49 -8.62
N THR A 107 1.64 3.31 -9.23
CA THR A 107 1.27 4.64 -9.72
C THR A 107 0.15 4.53 -10.75
N GLU A 108 0.16 3.45 -11.52
CA GLU A 108 -0.80 3.11 -12.56
C GLU A 108 -2.19 2.73 -12.01
N THR A 109 -2.30 2.31 -10.75
CA THR A 109 -3.52 1.64 -10.27
C THR A 109 -4.18 2.28 -9.06
N THR A 110 -3.59 3.09 -8.27
CA THR A 110 -4.02 3.34 -6.89
C THR A 110 -3.86 2.09 -5.99
N LEU A 111 -4.70 1.91 -4.96
CA LEU A 111 -4.60 0.81 -4.01
C LEU A 111 -5.52 -0.35 -4.45
N THR A 112 -4.92 -1.40 -5.02
CA THR A 112 -5.67 -2.53 -5.60
C THR A 112 -5.94 -3.65 -4.62
N ILE A 113 -5.01 -3.92 -3.71
CA ILE A 113 -5.12 -4.94 -2.65
C ILE A 113 -4.77 -4.27 -1.33
N ALA A 114 -5.60 -4.42 -0.31
CA ALA A 114 -5.34 -3.76 0.97
C ALA A 114 -6.02 -4.45 2.16
N ASN A 115 -5.41 -4.27 3.32
CA ASN A 115 -6.10 -4.39 4.60
C ASN A 115 -6.85 -3.06 4.83
N LEU A 116 -8.15 -3.04 4.59
CA LEU A 116 -8.96 -1.82 4.65
C LEU A 116 -9.28 -1.41 6.09
N ALA A 117 -9.51 -0.11 6.29
CA ALA A 117 -9.94 0.41 7.59
C ALA A 117 -11.23 -0.29 8.06
N GLY A 118 -11.27 -0.64 9.35
CA GLY A 118 -12.39 -1.39 9.94
C GLY A 118 -12.32 -2.92 9.75
N THR A 119 -11.28 -3.43 9.08
CA THR A 119 -11.01 -4.88 8.99
C THR A 119 -9.87 -5.29 9.92
N THR A 120 -9.81 -6.58 10.24
CA THR A 120 -8.67 -7.15 10.95
C THR A 120 -7.59 -7.53 9.94
N PRO A 121 -6.38 -6.94 10.01
CA PRO A 121 -5.31 -7.28 9.07
C PRO A 121 -4.79 -8.69 9.34
N LYS A 122 -4.46 -9.41 8.26
CA LYS A 122 -3.68 -10.64 8.33
C LYS A 122 -2.21 -10.27 8.13
N ILE A 123 -1.45 -10.31 9.19
CA ILE A 123 -0.08 -9.76 9.24
C ILE A 123 0.83 -10.46 8.24
N GLY A 124 1.55 -9.68 7.43
CA GLY A 124 2.41 -10.16 6.35
C GLY A 124 1.68 -10.32 5.02
N SER A 125 0.34 -10.20 4.99
CA SER A 125 -0.42 -10.14 3.76
C SER A 125 -0.63 -8.70 3.29
N MET A 126 -0.73 -8.51 1.99
CA MET A 126 -1.15 -7.21 1.41
C MET A 126 -2.62 -6.89 1.68
N GLY A 127 -3.42 -7.86 2.19
CA GLY A 127 -4.86 -7.72 2.38
C GLY A 127 -5.67 -8.45 1.31
N LYS A 128 -6.89 -7.96 1.07
CA LYS A 128 -7.83 -8.48 0.06
C LYS A 128 -7.96 -7.50 -1.10
N ALA A 129 -8.47 -7.97 -2.23
CA ALA A 129 -8.78 -7.10 -3.36
C ALA A 129 -9.70 -5.94 -2.94
N SER A 130 -9.34 -4.72 -3.32
CA SER A 130 -10.21 -3.55 -3.10
C SER A 130 -11.49 -3.70 -3.93
N PRO A 131 -12.66 -3.31 -3.41
CA PRO A 131 -13.96 -3.63 -4.02
C PRO A 131 -14.13 -3.18 -5.47
N GLN A 132 -13.38 -2.16 -5.90
CA GLN A 132 -13.46 -1.62 -7.26
C GLN A 132 -12.63 -2.41 -8.28
N TYR A 133 -11.77 -3.32 -7.83
CA TYR A 133 -10.88 -4.09 -8.70
C TYR A 133 -11.25 -5.56 -8.69
N LYS A 134 -11.38 -6.12 -9.88
CA LYS A 134 -11.47 -7.56 -10.08
C LYS A 134 -10.07 -8.07 -10.38
N ILE A 135 -9.50 -8.86 -9.47
CA ILE A 135 -8.10 -9.30 -9.52
C ILE A 135 -8.08 -10.81 -9.72
N ASP A 136 -7.37 -11.23 -10.74
CA ASP A 136 -6.98 -12.61 -10.98
C ASP A 136 -5.45 -12.77 -10.79
N LEU A 137 -5.03 -13.95 -10.39
CA LEU A 137 -3.65 -14.37 -10.43
C LEU A 137 -3.46 -15.30 -11.63
N LEU A 138 -2.61 -14.91 -12.57
CA LEU A 138 -2.42 -15.64 -13.82
C LEU A 138 -1.06 -16.34 -13.88
N ASP A 139 -1.04 -17.55 -14.43
CA ASP A 139 0.17 -18.25 -14.80
C ASP A 139 0.81 -17.65 -16.08
N PRO A 140 2.02 -18.10 -16.50
CA PRO A 140 2.66 -17.60 -17.73
C PRO A 140 1.85 -17.88 -19.02
N GLU A 141 0.93 -18.84 -18.99
CA GLU A 141 0.03 -19.17 -20.09
C GLU A 141 -1.26 -18.32 -20.07
N GLY A 142 -1.40 -17.37 -19.12
CA GLY A 142 -2.55 -16.48 -18.98
C GLY A 142 -3.78 -17.14 -18.36
N LYS A 143 -3.62 -18.27 -17.65
CA LYS A 143 -4.73 -18.96 -16.98
C LYS A 143 -4.76 -18.63 -15.49
N PRO A 144 -5.96 -18.45 -14.90
CA PRO A 144 -6.09 -18.26 -13.46
C PRO A 144 -5.53 -19.43 -12.65
N VAL A 145 -4.69 -19.12 -11.66
CA VAL A 145 -4.14 -20.11 -10.73
C VAL A 145 -5.06 -20.36 -9.54
N GLY A 146 -4.87 -21.48 -8.87
CA GLY A 146 -5.62 -21.88 -7.69
C GLY A 146 -5.16 -21.18 -6.40
N VAL A 147 -5.87 -21.50 -5.31
CA VAL A 147 -5.48 -21.05 -3.95
C VAL A 147 -4.13 -21.68 -3.58
N GLY A 148 -3.23 -20.85 -3.03
CA GLY A 148 -1.87 -21.26 -2.67
C GLY A 148 -0.86 -21.28 -3.82
N GLU A 149 -1.31 -21.12 -5.05
CA GLU A 149 -0.44 -21.07 -6.23
C GLU A 149 -0.01 -19.63 -6.53
N VAL A 150 1.22 -19.47 -7.03
CA VAL A 150 1.77 -18.16 -7.40
C VAL A 150 1.37 -17.82 -8.81
N GLY A 151 0.88 -16.60 -9.01
CA GLY A 151 0.58 -16.03 -10.32
C GLY A 151 0.86 -14.54 -10.37
N GLU A 152 0.90 -13.98 -11.58
CA GLU A 152 0.97 -12.53 -11.77
C GLU A 152 -0.34 -11.89 -11.33
N ILE A 153 -0.24 -10.77 -10.62
CA ILE A 153 -1.41 -9.95 -10.24
C ILE A 153 -1.91 -9.24 -11.50
N CYS A 154 -3.09 -9.61 -11.97
CA CYS A 154 -3.71 -9.01 -13.15
C CYS A 154 -5.07 -8.41 -12.79
N ILE A 155 -5.39 -7.26 -13.36
CA ILE A 155 -6.69 -6.59 -13.17
C ILE A 155 -7.55 -6.90 -14.39
N ASP A 156 -8.69 -7.56 -14.19
CA ASP A 156 -9.65 -7.83 -15.26
C ASP A 156 -10.29 -6.51 -15.73
N VAL A 157 -10.09 -6.20 -17.00
CA VAL A 157 -10.62 -5.02 -17.68
C VAL A 157 -11.58 -5.37 -18.82
N SER A 158 -11.99 -6.64 -18.93
CA SER A 158 -12.90 -7.12 -19.96
C SER A 158 -14.28 -6.44 -19.92
N GLY A 159 -14.70 -5.99 -18.74
CA GLY A 159 -15.92 -5.20 -18.53
C GLY A 159 -15.71 -3.68 -18.59
N GLY A 160 -14.52 -3.22 -18.96
CA GLY A 160 -14.11 -1.81 -18.93
C GLY A 160 -13.09 -1.53 -17.80
N ALA A 161 -12.24 -0.53 -18.00
CA ALA A 161 -11.24 -0.14 -17.01
C ALA A 161 -11.91 0.39 -15.73
N PRO A 162 -11.54 -0.12 -14.56
CA PRO A 162 -12.07 0.41 -13.29
C PRO A 162 -11.55 1.83 -13.04
N VAL A 163 -12.32 2.62 -12.29
CA VAL A 163 -11.89 3.95 -11.85
C VAL A 163 -10.60 3.82 -11.03
N GLY A 164 -9.60 4.66 -11.35
CA GLY A 164 -8.30 4.64 -10.68
C GLY A 164 -7.24 3.82 -11.39
N LEU A 165 -7.60 3.06 -12.43
CA LEU A 165 -6.61 2.46 -13.33
C LEU A 165 -6.22 3.51 -14.39
N PHE A 166 -4.92 3.64 -14.68
CA PHE A 166 -4.42 4.61 -15.65
C PHE A 166 -4.88 4.28 -17.08
N GLU A 167 -4.94 5.28 -17.95
CA GLU A 167 -5.35 5.08 -19.35
C GLU A 167 -4.21 4.59 -20.26
N GLY A 168 -2.97 4.70 -19.80
CA GLY A 168 -1.77 4.29 -20.52
C GLY A 168 -0.58 5.19 -20.24
N TYR A 169 0.58 4.80 -20.76
CA TYR A 169 1.81 5.59 -20.65
C TYR A 169 1.82 6.74 -21.65
N TYR A 170 2.13 7.94 -21.15
CA TYR A 170 2.10 9.15 -21.95
C TYR A 170 3.11 9.08 -23.12
N ARG A 171 2.61 9.21 -24.34
CA ARG A 171 3.38 9.11 -25.60
C ARG A 171 4.15 7.80 -25.79
N ASP A 172 3.73 6.73 -25.11
CA ASP A 172 4.33 5.40 -25.20
C ASP A 172 3.25 4.31 -25.38
N PRO A 173 2.65 4.23 -26.57
CA PRO A 173 1.62 3.25 -26.86
C PRO A 173 2.16 1.83 -26.94
N GLU A 174 3.45 1.64 -27.20
CA GLU A 174 4.06 0.29 -27.24
C GLU A 174 4.12 -0.28 -25.82
N ARG A 175 4.70 0.46 -24.89
CA ARG A 175 4.73 0.06 -23.50
C ARG A 175 3.33 -0.09 -22.90
N THR A 176 2.37 0.72 -23.34
CA THR A 176 0.97 0.56 -22.91
C THR A 176 0.43 -0.81 -23.35
N ARG A 177 0.68 -1.22 -24.60
CA ARG A 177 0.24 -2.54 -25.10
C ARG A 177 0.93 -3.72 -24.42
N GLU A 178 2.15 -3.54 -23.93
CA GLU A 178 2.88 -4.58 -23.19
C GLU A 178 2.20 -4.95 -21.85
N VAL A 179 1.48 -4.01 -21.24
CA VAL A 179 0.81 -4.21 -19.95
C VAL A 179 -0.71 -4.29 -20.05
N TRP A 180 -1.29 -3.91 -21.22
CA TRP A 180 -2.72 -3.98 -21.50
C TRP A 180 -2.98 -4.96 -22.64
N HIS A 181 -3.22 -6.23 -22.33
CA HIS A 181 -3.50 -7.26 -23.33
C HIS A 181 -4.39 -8.37 -22.74
N ASP A 182 -4.97 -9.18 -23.59
CA ASP A 182 -5.79 -10.35 -23.25
C ASP A 182 -6.94 -10.09 -22.26
N GLY A 183 -7.44 -8.85 -22.22
CA GLY A 183 -8.53 -8.43 -21.30
C GLY A 183 -8.07 -8.10 -19.89
N TYR A 184 -6.76 -7.96 -19.68
CA TYR A 184 -6.16 -7.64 -18.39
C TYR A 184 -5.20 -6.45 -18.47
N TYR A 185 -5.05 -5.77 -17.34
CA TYR A 185 -3.88 -4.98 -17.03
C TYR A 185 -2.91 -5.84 -16.22
N HIS A 186 -1.71 -6.02 -16.71
CA HIS A 186 -0.64 -6.82 -16.13
C HIS A 186 0.25 -5.95 -15.25
N THR A 187 0.35 -6.27 -13.95
CA THR A 187 1.11 -5.44 -13.02
C THR A 187 2.61 -5.72 -13.05
N GLY A 188 3.04 -6.87 -13.55
CA GLY A 188 4.41 -7.36 -13.45
C GLY A 188 4.82 -7.75 -12.03
N ASP A 189 3.88 -7.81 -11.09
CA ASP A 189 4.09 -8.26 -9.71
C ASP A 189 3.39 -9.61 -9.47
N THR A 190 4.01 -10.49 -8.69
CA THR A 190 3.48 -11.83 -8.40
C THR A 190 3.05 -11.97 -6.95
N ALA A 191 1.99 -12.74 -6.75
CA ALA A 191 1.43 -13.07 -5.45
C ALA A 191 0.83 -14.47 -5.44
N TRP A 192 0.51 -14.98 -4.27
CA TRP A 192 -0.42 -16.08 -4.09
C TRP A 192 -1.58 -15.64 -3.20
N ARG A 193 -2.71 -16.36 -3.27
CA ARG A 193 -3.91 -16.07 -2.48
C ARG A 193 -4.21 -17.25 -1.56
N ASP A 194 -4.50 -16.97 -0.29
CA ASP A 194 -4.90 -17.99 0.66
C ASP A 194 -6.41 -18.31 0.61
N GLU A 195 -6.83 -19.31 1.38
CA GLU A 195 -8.23 -19.77 1.49
C GLU A 195 -9.18 -18.69 2.02
N ASP A 196 -8.66 -17.75 2.84
CA ASP A 196 -9.42 -16.62 3.38
C ASP A 196 -9.52 -15.44 2.39
N GLY A 197 -8.86 -15.54 1.23
CA GLY A 197 -8.84 -14.53 0.18
C GLY A 197 -7.83 -13.40 0.40
N PHE A 198 -6.85 -13.57 1.29
CA PHE A 198 -5.75 -12.63 1.44
C PHE A 198 -4.64 -12.93 0.45
N TYR A 199 -4.03 -11.86 -0.06
CA TYR A 199 -2.93 -11.90 -1.03
C TYR A 199 -1.58 -11.71 -0.35
N TRP A 200 -0.60 -12.49 -0.80
CA TRP A 200 0.75 -12.53 -0.25
C TRP A 200 1.75 -12.23 -1.36
N TYR A 201 2.49 -11.15 -1.21
CA TYR A 201 3.47 -10.73 -2.21
C TYR A 201 4.64 -11.72 -2.32
N VAL A 202 5.05 -12.01 -3.57
CA VAL A 202 6.19 -12.89 -3.86
C VAL A 202 7.33 -12.12 -4.46
N GLY A 203 7.08 -11.34 -5.52
CA GLY A 203 8.14 -10.61 -6.22
C GLY A 203 7.67 -9.99 -7.53
N ARG A 204 8.62 -9.63 -8.37
CA ARG A 204 8.34 -9.20 -9.73
C ARG A 204 8.54 -10.37 -10.71
N VAL A 205 7.83 -10.31 -11.85
CA VAL A 205 7.97 -11.27 -12.96
C VAL A 205 9.36 -11.14 -13.57
#